data_a4c0f8797fb8dcce7cf333798cc6d584
#
_entry.id   a4c0f8797fb8dcce7cf333798cc6d584
#
_cell.length_a   1.000
_cell.length_b   1.000
_cell.length_c   1.000
_cell.angle_alpha   90.00
_cell.angle_beta   90.00
_cell.angle_gamma   90.00
#
_symmetry.space_group_name_H-M   'P 1'
#
loop_
_entity.id
_entity.type
_entity.pdbx_description
1 polymer ?
#
loop_
_entity_poly.entity_id
_entity_poly.type
_entity_poly.pdbx_seq_one_letter_code
_entity_poly.pdbx_strand_id
1 'polypeptide(L)'
;MRRIRPYRRGRPAFAGTARRSAWRVATRRLIGAAIFALLLPRIAVAEPAWHKPVKAVANARLTVTTPAGVGEVPVYLSTDWSHPLPNITRAVIVVHGVGRDADGYLRGAEAARAAAGPAGEATLLIVPQFLADIDVATFRLPPAMLHWSTGGWSEGEPAHGPALVSSFDVIDAILQRLADRALLPNLAHVVLAGHSAGGQVVQRYGVVGRGEAALAARGLTLRYVVANPSSYLYFSDERPVPVDRAACPWFDRWKYGLAGAPPYVGDTTGMEARFAVRQVVYLLGTADTDPREADLDTTCEGEAEGPYRLARGQAYFAYLQARHPGTLAQRLALVPGVGHSAGKMFGSVCGLAALFDRPGCPGL
;
A
#
# COMPACT_ATOMS: atom_id res chain seq x y z
N MET A 1 0.95 49.16 40.41
CA MET A 1 0.41 50.54 40.47
C MET A 1 0.32 51.12 39.08
N ARG A 2 -0.80 51.36 38.61
CA ARG A 2 -1.49 52.43 37.88
C ARG A 2 -2.66 51.88 37.10
N ARG A 3 -3.83 52.10 37.65
CA ARG A 3 -5.12 52.00 36.96
C ARG A 3 -5.31 53.28 36.14
N ILE A 4 -5.94 53.18 34.95
CA ILE A 4 -6.76 54.27 34.39
C ILE A 4 -7.96 53.66 33.65
N ARG A 5 -9.08 54.31 33.86
CA ARG A 5 -10.49 53.96 33.63
C ARG A 5 -10.99 54.32 32.18
N PRO A 6 -12.26 53.99 31.91
CA PRO A 6 -12.85 53.96 30.55
C PRO A 6 -13.50 55.30 30.19
N TYR A 7 -13.75 55.48 28.86
CA TYR A 7 -14.54 56.61 28.38
C TYR A 7 -15.86 56.17 27.77
N ARG A 8 -16.91 56.83 28.17
CA ARG A 8 -18.35 56.64 27.85
C ARG A 8 -18.88 57.84 27.08
N ARG A 9 -19.95 57.59 26.29
CA ARG A 9 -21.01 58.47 25.77
C ARG A 9 -20.72 59.22 24.45
N GLY A 10 -21.66 59.40 23.52
CA GLY A 10 -23.09 59.65 23.64
C GLY A 10 -23.80 59.63 22.31
N ARG A 11 -25.06 59.34 22.34
CA ARG A 11 -26.06 59.61 21.27
C ARG A 11 -26.47 61.10 21.26
N PRO A 12 -27.03 61.57 20.12
CA PRO A 12 -28.36 62.15 20.24
C PRO A 12 -29.37 61.66 19.19
N ALA A 13 -30.59 61.61 19.60
CA ALA A 13 -31.80 61.50 18.79
C ALA A 13 -32.25 62.85 18.32
N PHE A 14 -32.88 62.95 17.19
CA PHE A 14 -33.90 63.99 16.91
C PHE A 14 -35.02 63.45 16.01
N ALA A 15 -36.22 63.90 16.37
CA ALA A 15 -37.53 63.46 15.96
C ALA A 15 -38.13 64.33 14.84
N GLY A 16 -39.17 63.74 14.20
CA GLY A 16 -40.32 64.50 13.64
C GLY A 16 -40.20 64.83 12.15
N THR A 17 -41.14 64.54 11.32
CA THR A 17 -42.54 64.88 11.28
C THR A 17 -43.25 64.18 10.12
N ALA A 18 -44.49 63.82 10.35
CA ALA A 18 -45.39 63.23 9.35
C ALA A 18 -45.88 64.27 8.32
N ARG A 19 -46.02 63.82 7.05
CA ARG A 19 -47.06 64.35 6.13
C ARG A 19 -47.68 63.26 5.30
N ARG A 20 -49.01 63.19 5.39
CA ARG A 20 -49.91 62.40 4.56
C ARG A 20 -50.08 63.06 3.21
N SER A 21 -50.09 62.32 2.10
CA SER A 21 -51.08 62.54 1.03
C SER A 21 -50.96 61.50 -0.10
N ALA A 22 -52.12 61.00 -0.48
CA ALA A 22 -52.64 60.69 -1.81
C ALA A 22 -52.27 59.37 -2.48
N TRP A 23 -53.28 58.58 -2.58
CA TRP A 23 -53.51 57.40 -3.40
C TRP A 23 -53.10 57.62 -4.90
N ARG A 24 -52.35 56.67 -5.45
CA ARG A 24 -52.43 56.29 -6.86
C ARG A 24 -52.35 54.77 -6.96
N VAL A 25 -53.42 54.20 -7.48
CA VAL A 25 -53.53 52.78 -7.91
C VAL A 25 -52.59 52.59 -9.10
N ALA A 26 -51.55 51.76 -8.95
CA ALA A 26 -50.72 51.27 -10.04
C ALA A 26 -50.91 49.77 -10.13
N THR A 27 -51.52 49.33 -11.19
CA THR A 27 -51.67 47.95 -11.62
C THR A 27 -50.29 47.27 -11.70
N ARG A 28 -50.05 46.31 -10.78
CA ARG A 28 -48.85 45.45 -10.84
C ARG A 28 -49.10 44.36 -11.90
N ARG A 29 -48.37 44.48 -13.02
CA ARG A 29 -48.14 43.36 -13.92
C ARG A 29 -47.18 42.42 -13.22
N LEU A 30 -47.66 41.22 -12.84
CA LEU A 30 -46.82 40.09 -12.37
C LEU A 30 -46.05 39.56 -13.59
N ILE A 31 -44.77 39.93 -13.66
CA ILE A 31 -43.80 39.25 -14.52
C ILE A 31 -43.37 38.02 -13.75
N GLY A 32 -43.90 36.88 -14.12
CA GLY A 32 -43.44 35.57 -13.63
C GLY A 32 -42.04 35.28 -14.16
N ALA A 33 -41.01 35.49 -13.37
CA ALA A 33 -39.68 34.97 -13.66
C ALA A 33 -39.70 33.47 -13.43
N ALA A 34 -39.81 32.70 -14.51
CA ALA A 34 -39.58 31.27 -14.48
C ALA A 34 -38.09 31.02 -14.22
N ILE A 35 -37.71 30.67 -13.00
CA ILE A 35 -36.37 30.21 -12.66
C ILE A 35 -36.23 28.80 -13.28
N PHE A 36 -35.65 28.74 -14.46
CA PHE A 36 -35.18 27.49 -15.05
C PHE A 36 -33.94 27.03 -14.23
N ALA A 37 -34.15 26.23 -13.21
CA ALA A 37 -33.08 25.51 -12.55
C ALA A 37 -32.47 24.53 -13.56
N LEU A 38 -31.34 24.94 -14.17
CA LEU A 38 -30.47 24.03 -14.93
C LEU A 38 -30.00 22.94 -13.99
N LEU A 39 -30.68 21.80 -14.01
CA LEU A 39 -30.19 20.54 -13.45
C LEU A 39 -29.02 20.08 -14.31
N LEU A 40 -27.82 20.62 -14.03
CA LEU A 40 -26.58 20.06 -14.56
C LEU A 40 -26.50 18.62 -14.02
N PRO A 41 -26.34 17.61 -14.89
CA PRO A 41 -26.11 16.27 -14.42
C PRO A 41 -24.84 16.28 -13.55
N ARG A 42 -24.98 15.96 -12.27
CA ARG A 42 -23.80 15.66 -11.44
C ARG A 42 -23.16 14.42 -12.06
N ILE A 43 -22.04 14.58 -12.72
CA ILE A 43 -21.17 13.46 -13.08
C ILE A 43 -20.78 12.85 -11.74
N ALA A 44 -21.38 11.72 -11.40
CA ALA A 44 -20.96 10.94 -10.25
C ALA A 44 -19.56 10.44 -10.56
N VAL A 45 -18.56 11.07 -9.96
CA VAL A 45 -17.19 10.52 -9.97
C VAL A 45 -17.29 9.17 -9.27
N ALA A 46 -16.91 8.11 -9.97
CA ALA A 46 -16.94 6.78 -9.39
C ALA A 46 -16.03 6.76 -8.14
N GLU A 47 -16.59 6.30 -7.04
CA GLU A 47 -15.83 6.18 -5.79
C GLU A 47 -14.63 5.25 -5.99
N PRO A 48 -13.41 5.65 -5.56
CA PRO A 48 -12.22 4.83 -5.71
C PRO A 48 -12.40 3.42 -5.14
N ALA A 49 -11.78 2.43 -5.78
CA ALA A 49 -11.94 1.02 -5.39
C ALA A 49 -11.57 0.75 -3.92
N TRP A 50 -10.60 1.48 -3.39
CA TRP A 50 -10.12 1.33 -2.02
C TRP A 50 -11.06 1.89 -0.94
N HIS A 51 -12.06 2.70 -1.32
CA HIS A 51 -13.14 3.16 -0.45
C HIS A 51 -14.29 2.16 -0.34
N LYS A 52 -14.31 1.13 -1.20
CA LYS A 52 -15.36 0.10 -1.21
C LYS A 52 -14.94 -1.11 -0.37
N PRO A 53 -15.91 -1.82 0.24
CA PRO A 53 -15.60 -3.09 0.88
C PRO A 53 -15.10 -4.11 -0.15
N VAL A 54 -14.30 -5.06 0.32
CA VAL A 54 -13.88 -6.22 -0.49
C VAL A 54 -15.09 -7.05 -0.93
N LYS A 55 -14.92 -7.84 -1.99
CA LYS A 55 -16.00 -8.70 -2.50
C LYS A 55 -16.11 -10.02 -1.74
N ALA A 56 -15.01 -10.50 -1.17
CA ALA A 56 -14.92 -11.74 -0.44
C ALA A 56 -13.86 -11.66 0.66
N VAL A 57 -14.05 -12.44 1.71
CA VAL A 57 -13.09 -12.60 2.81
C VAL A 57 -12.68 -14.06 2.89
N ALA A 58 -11.38 -14.35 2.99
CA ALA A 58 -10.87 -15.70 3.12
C ALA A 58 -11.46 -16.41 4.35
N ASN A 59 -11.65 -17.73 4.26
CA ASN A 59 -12.14 -18.54 5.38
C ASN A 59 -11.02 -18.96 6.33
N ALA A 60 -9.82 -19.28 5.81
CA ALA A 60 -8.69 -19.61 6.65
C ALA A 60 -8.20 -18.39 7.44
N ARG A 61 -7.69 -18.61 8.63
CA ARG A 61 -7.21 -17.59 9.56
C ARG A 61 -5.77 -17.85 9.95
N LEU A 62 -5.00 -16.77 10.04
CA LEU A 62 -3.70 -16.75 10.69
C LEU A 62 -3.83 -15.99 12.00
N THR A 63 -3.54 -16.65 13.11
CA THR A 63 -3.40 -15.97 14.41
C THR A 63 -2.04 -15.29 14.46
N VAL A 64 -2.03 -14.00 14.76
CA VAL A 64 -0.84 -13.18 14.95
C VAL A 64 -0.74 -12.80 16.42
N THR A 65 0.37 -13.20 17.05
CA THR A 65 0.66 -12.91 18.46
C THR A 65 1.89 -12.04 18.56
N THR A 66 1.75 -10.88 19.20
CA THR A 66 2.83 -9.92 19.44
C THR A 66 2.76 -9.42 20.89
N PRO A 67 3.77 -8.70 21.37
CA PRO A 67 3.67 -8.01 22.66
C PRO A 67 2.52 -6.98 22.73
N ALA A 68 2.06 -6.47 21.59
CA ALA A 68 0.93 -5.55 21.51
C ALA A 68 -0.44 -6.26 21.60
N GLY A 69 -0.46 -7.60 21.59
CA GLY A 69 -1.68 -8.41 21.71
C GLY A 69 -1.81 -9.47 20.62
N VAL A 70 -3.02 -10.02 20.52
CA VAL A 70 -3.36 -11.12 19.62
C VAL A 70 -4.52 -10.72 18.72
N GLY A 71 -4.47 -11.13 17.45
CA GLY A 71 -5.57 -11.00 16.51
C GLY A 71 -5.46 -11.98 15.35
N GLU A 72 -6.46 -11.99 14.49
CA GLU A 72 -6.56 -12.90 13.35
C GLU A 72 -6.55 -12.14 12.03
N VAL A 73 -5.90 -12.70 11.02
CA VAL A 73 -5.91 -12.19 9.64
C VAL A 73 -6.47 -13.26 8.72
N PRO A 74 -7.40 -12.92 7.82
CA PRO A 74 -7.82 -13.84 6.78
C PRO A 74 -6.66 -14.13 5.84
N VAL A 75 -6.52 -15.39 5.41
CA VAL A 75 -5.48 -15.79 4.48
C VAL A 75 -6.03 -16.76 3.43
N TYR A 76 -5.77 -16.48 2.17
CA TYR A 76 -6.02 -17.41 1.08
C TYR A 76 -4.78 -18.30 0.89
N LEU A 77 -5.02 -19.60 0.75
CA LEU A 77 -3.98 -20.62 0.62
C LEU A 77 -4.28 -21.53 -0.56
N SER A 78 -3.26 -21.91 -1.33
CA SER A 78 -3.42 -22.92 -2.38
C SER A 78 -3.50 -24.34 -1.84
N THR A 79 -3.07 -24.56 -0.61
CA THR A 79 -3.07 -25.82 0.10
C THR A 79 -3.22 -25.55 1.60
N ASP A 80 -4.03 -26.34 2.28
CA ASP A 80 -4.16 -26.26 3.73
C ASP A 80 -2.81 -26.55 4.39
N TRP A 81 -2.35 -25.62 5.21
CA TRP A 81 -1.10 -25.71 5.96
C TRP A 81 -1.27 -26.04 7.43
N SER A 82 -2.42 -26.56 7.84
CA SER A 82 -2.65 -27.07 9.21
C SER A 82 -1.92 -28.38 9.49
N HIS A 83 -1.48 -29.07 8.45
CA HIS A 83 -0.77 -30.32 8.47
C HIS A 83 0.59 -30.27 7.79
N PRO A 84 1.52 -31.19 8.05
CA PRO A 84 2.81 -31.25 7.36
C PRO A 84 2.69 -31.33 5.83
N LEU A 85 3.48 -30.55 5.15
CA LEU A 85 3.50 -30.43 3.68
C LEU A 85 4.90 -30.84 3.13
N PRO A 86 5.25 -32.13 3.15
CA PRO A 86 6.60 -32.60 2.80
C PRO A 86 6.95 -32.39 1.31
N ASN A 87 5.96 -32.23 0.43
CA ASN A 87 6.20 -32.02 -1.00
C ASN A 87 6.46 -30.55 -1.38
N ILE A 88 6.31 -29.62 -0.45
CA ILE A 88 6.52 -28.21 -0.69
C ILE A 88 7.99 -27.85 -0.52
N THR A 89 8.59 -27.31 -1.59
CA THR A 89 9.98 -26.84 -1.59
C THR A 89 10.07 -25.30 -1.76
N ARG A 90 8.97 -24.66 -2.18
CA ARG A 90 8.85 -23.21 -2.35
C ARG A 90 7.58 -22.71 -1.70
N ALA A 91 7.65 -21.52 -1.09
CA ALA A 91 6.48 -20.75 -0.70
C ALA A 91 6.51 -19.37 -1.38
N VAL A 92 5.38 -18.96 -1.94
CA VAL A 92 5.21 -17.63 -2.52
C VAL A 92 4.10 -16.90 -1.78
N ILE A 93 4.47 -15.86 -1.05
CA ILE A 93 3.55 -14.95 -0.38
C ILE A 93 3.26 -13.81 -1.34
N VAL A 94 1.99 -13.53 -1.62
CA VAL A 94 1.59 -12.45 -2.53
C VAL A 94 0.75 -11.42 -1.80
N VAL A 95 1.24 -10.19 -1.69
CA VAL A 95 0.51 -9.07 -1.09
C VAL A 95 -0.33 -8.38 -2.16
N HIS A 96 -1.62 -8.24 -1.89
CA HIS A 96 -2.60 -7.64 -2.80
C HIS A 96 -2.40 -6.12 -3.00
N GLY A 97 -3.07 -5.56 -4.01
CA GLY A 97 -3.13 -4.12 -4.28
C GLY A 97 -4.10 -3.37 -3.37
N VAL A 98 -4.28 -2.09 -3.63
CA VAL A 98 -5.06 -1.16 -2.81
C VAL A 98 -6.53 -1.57 -2.64
N GLY A 99 -7.10 -2.32 -3.59
CA GLY A 99 -8.47 -2.86 -3.52
C GLY A 99 -8.67 -3.99 -2.51
N ARG A 100 -7.63 -4.49 -1.87
CA ARG A 100 -7.67 -5.58 -0.87
C ARG A 100 -8.30 -6.88 -1.38
N ASP A 101 -8.32 -7.10 -2.70
CA ASP A 101 -8.92 -8.23 -3.42
C ASP A 101 -8.00 -9.48 -3.42
N ALA A 102 -7.67 -9.96 -2.25
CA ALA A 102 -6.73 -11.08 -2.07
C ALA A 102 -7.13 -12.35 -2.82
N ASP A 103 -8.44 -12.61 -2.99
CA ASP A 103 -8.96 -13.71 -3.81
C ASP A 103 -8.58 -13.57 -5.30
N GLY A 104 -8.60 -12.35 -5.84
CA GLY A 104 -8.14 -12.05 -7.20
C GLY A 104 -6.63 -12.28 -7.36
N TYR A 105 -5.87 -11.89 -6.33
CA TYR A 105 -4.43 -12.12 -6.30
C TYR A 105 -4.07 -13.61 -6.17
N LEU A 106 -4.83 -14.40 -5.40
CA LEU A 106 -4.62 -15.86 -5.37
C LEU A 106 -4.84 -16.47 -6.76
N ARG A 107 -5.96 -16.16 -7.43
CA ARG A 107 -6.22 -16.66 -8.80
C ARG A 107 -5.10 -16.27 -9.78
N GLY A 108 -4.60 -15.03 -9.69
CA GLY A 108 -3.47 -14.56 -10.51
C GLY A 108 -2.18 -15.34 -10.22
N ALA A 109 -1.90 -15.62 -8.95
CA ALA A 109 -0.73 -16.40 -8.53
C ALA A 109 -0.86 -17.88 -8.94
N GLU A 110 -2.04 -18.47 -8.88
CA GLU A 110 -2.32 -19.83 -9.37
C GLU A 110 -2.12 -19.94 -10.88
N ALA A 111 -2.59 -18.93 -11.63
CA ALA A 111 -2.34 -18.89 -13.08
C ALA A 111 -0.85 -18.77 -13.41
N ALA A 112 -0.11 -17.91 -12.67
CA ALA A 112 1.34 -17.80 -12.81
C ALA A 112 2.06 -19.11 -12.44
N ARG A 113 1.65 -19.77 -11.34
CA ARG A 113 2.18 -21.08 -10.92
C ARG A 113 1.96 -22.14 -12.01
N ALA A 114 0.77 -22.20 -12.59
CA ALA A 114 0.47 -23.13 -13.68
C ALA A 114 1.33 -22.83 -14.92
N ALA A 115 1.51 -21.56 -15.29
CA ALA A 115 2.37 -21.14 -16.39
C ALA A 115 3.86 -21.43 -16.14
N ALA A 116 4.28 -21.54 -14.88
CA ALA A 116 5.64 -21.94 -14.52
C ALA A 116 5.91 -23.43 -14.79
N GLY A 117 4.87 -24.27 -14.97
CA GLY A 117 5.01 -25.72 -15.19
C GLY A 117 5.70 -26.40 -14.01
N PRO A 118 6.65 -27.30 -14.25
CA PRO A 118 7.33 -28.06 -13.18
C PRO A 118 7.95 -27.17 -12.10
N ALA A 119 8.43 -25.97 -12.43
CA ALA A 119 8.99 -25.04 -11.45
C ALA A 119 7.94 -24.52 -10.44
N GLY A 120 6.65 -24.60 -10.80
CA GLY A 120 5.53 -24.18 -9.96
C GLY A 120 4.93 -25.31 -9.10
N GLU A 121 5.16 -26.59 -9.42
CA GLU A 121 4.41 -27.72 -8.84
C GLU A 121 4.55 -27.84 -7.33
N ALA A 122 5.76 -27.74 -6.79
CA ALA A 122 6.04 -27.87 -5.34
C ALA A 122 5.93 -26.54 -4.60
N THR A 123 5.00 -25.65 -5.01
CA THR A 123 4.85 -24.30 -4.49
C THR A 123 3.56 -24.14 -3.69
N LEU A 124 3.70 -23.69 -2.43
CA LEU A 124 2.62 -23.19 -1.60
C LEU A 124 2.40 -21.70 -1.90
N LEU A 125 1.18 -21.31 -2.27
CA LEU A 125 0.78 -19.91 -2.43
C LEU A 125 0.05 -19.44 -1.18
N ILE A 126 0.40 -18.24 -0.70
CA ILE A 126 -0.13 -17.61 0.52
C ILE A 126 -0.49 -16.18 0.20
N VAL A 127 -1.73 -15.79 0.38
CA VAL A 127 -2.18 -14.41 0.14
C VAL A 127 -2.88 -13.90 1.39
N PRO A 128 -2.16 -13.20 2.29
CA PRO A 128 -2.79 -12.54 3.42
C PRO A 128 -3.74 -11.45 2.94
N GLN A 129 -4.87 -11.29 3.63
CA GLN A 129 -5.84 -10.26 3.31
C GLN A 129 -5.86 -9.20 4.40
N PHE A 130 -5.26 -8.04 4.11
CA PHE A 130 -5.27 -6.88 5.01
C PHE A 130 -6.61 -6.15 4.88
N LEU A 131 -7.50 -6.36 5.84
CA LEU A 131 -8.83 -5.77 5.85
C LEU A 131 -8.82 -4.34 6.35
N ALA A 132 -9.75 -3.52 5.85
CA ALA A 132 -10.04 -2.20 6.37
C ALA A 132 -11.28 -2.22 7.28
N ASP A 133 -11.49 -1.13 8.04
CA ASP A 133 -12.64 -0.95 8.93
C ASP A 133 -13.97 -1.21 8.20
N ILE A 134 -14.09 -0.73 6.95
CA ILE A 134 -15.27 -0.91 6.11
C ILE A 134 -15.54 -2.40 5.79
N ASP A 135 -14.49 -3.21 5.64
CA ASP A 135 -14.61 -4.63 5.34
C ASP A 135 -15.17 -5.39 6.55
N VAL A 136 -14.59 -5.14 7.74
CA VAL A 136 -15.05 -5.75 9.00
C VAL A 136 -16.50 -5.41 9.28
N ALA A 137 -16.89 -4.14 9.10
CA ALA A 137 -18.25 -3.68 9.30
C ALA A 137 -19.22 -4.33 8.30
N THR A 138 -18.87 -4.38 7.01
CA THR A 138 -19.71 -4.91 5.95
C THR A 138 -19.97 -6.41 6.10
N PHE A 139 -18.94 -7.17 6.41
CA PHE A 139 -19.02 -8.64 6.57
C PHE A 139 -19.39 -9.07 7.99
N ARG A 140 -19.53 -8.13 8.93
CA ARG A 140 -19.80 -8.41 10.37
C ARG A 140 -18.85 -9.44 10.93
N LEU A 141 -17.54 -9.23 10.70
CA LEU A 141 -16.52 -10.17 11.07
C LEU A 141 -16.35 -10.26 12.59
N PRO A 142 -15.82 -11.38 13.11
CA PRO A 142 -15.58 -11.56 14.55
C PRO A 142 -14.66 -10.47 15.15
N PRO A 143 -14.82 -10.13 16.43
CA PRO A 143 -13.98 -9.14 17.12
C PRO A 143 -12.48 -9.46 17.14
N ALA A 144 -12.09 -10.72 16.93
CA ALA A 144 -10.68 -11.12 16.84
C ALA A 144 -9.99 -10.66 15.54
N MET A 145 -10.76 -10.16 14.55
CA MET A 145 -10.24 -9.81 13.24
C MET A 145 -9.43 -8.52 13.27
N LEU A 146 -8.16 -8.59 12.87
CA LEU A 146 -7.31 -7.42 12.67
C LEU A 146 -7.79 -6.63 11.46
N HIS A 147 -7.84 -5.32 11.61
CA HIS A 147 -8.21 -4.39 10.54
C HIS A 147 -7.49 -3.05 10.71
N TRP A 148 -7.33 -2.35 9.61
CA TRP A 148 -6.58 -1.09 9.51
C TRP A 148 -7.44 0.00 8.86
N SER A 149 -6.89 1.21 8.74
CA SER A 149 -7.41 2.17 7.76
C SER A 149 -7.21 1.65 6.34
N THR A 150 -7.91 2.22 5.38
CA THR A 150 -7.84 1.80 3.96
C THR A 150 -6.42 1.93 3.36
N GLY A 151 -5.57 2.78 3.90
CA GLY A 151 -4.17 2.98 3.49
C GLY A 151 -3.14 2.43 4.47
N GLY A 152 -3.41 2.49 5.79
CA GLY A 152 -2.44 2.21 6.85
C GLY A 152 -1.84 0.80 6.83
N TRP A 153 -2.61 -0.19 6.36
CA TRP A 153 -2.09 -1.55 6.18
C TRP A 153 -0.89 -1.58 5.21
N SER A 154 -0.87 -0.71 4.20
CA SER A 154 0.24 -0.65 3.23
C SER A 154 1.47 0.09 3.77
N GLU A 155 1.34 0.71 4.92
CA GLU A 155 2.34 1.56 5.56
C GLU A 155 2.93 0.95 6.83
N GLY A 156 2.48 -0.26 7.21
CA GLY A 156 2.94 -0.92 8.43
C GLY A 156 2.36 -0.30 9.70
N GLU A 157 1.29 0.47 9.60
CA GLU A 157 0.62 1.06 10.76
C GLU A 157 0.05 -0.02 11.69
N PRO A 158 -0.15 0.30 12.98
CA PRO A 158 -0.90 -0.54 13.89
C PRO A 158 -2.35 -0.73 13.42
N ALA A 159 -2.90 -1.94 13.62
CA ALA A 159 -4.31 -2.20 13.41
C ALA A 159 -5.18 -1.36 14.36
N HIS A 160 -6.41 -1.05 13.94
CA HIS A 160 -7.40 -0.36 14.76
C HIS A 160 -8.04 -1.27 15.82
N GLY A 161 -7.96 -2.58 15.64
CA GLY A 161 -8.44 -3.59 16.58
C GLY A 161 -8.15 -5.02 16.06
N PRO A 162 -8.28 -6.01 16.96
CA PRO A 162 -8.47 -5.98 18.42
C PRO A 162 -7.19 -5.61 19.20
N ALA A 163 -6.03 -5.57 18.54
CA ALA A 163 -4.74 -5.25 19.12
C ALA A 163 -3.94 -4.37 18.15
N LEU A 164 -2.99 -3.60 18.67
CA LEU A 164 -2.16 -2.67 17.88
C LEU A 164 -1.05 -3.42 17.08
N VAL A 165 -1.45 -4.44 16.35
CA VAL A 165 -0.56 -5.27 15.52
C VAL A 165 -0.28 -4.56 14.21
N SER A 166 0.99 -4.41 13.84
CA SER A 166 1.38 -3.88 12.53
C SER A 166 1.04 -4.89 11.41
N SER A 167 0.70 -4.39 10.23
CA SER A 167 0.59 -5.25 9.05
C SER A 167 1.91 -5.97 8.73
N PHE A 168 3.05 -5.42 9.14
CA PHE A 168 4.36 -6.08 9.01
C PHE A 168 4.54 -7.24 10.00
N ASP A 169 3.95 -7.18 11.20
CA ASP A 169 3.92 -8.32 12.12
C ASP A 169 3.17 -9.53 11.53
N VAL A 170 2.18 -9.29 10.67
CA VAL A 170 1.49 -10.36 9.93
C VAL A 170 2.46 -11.09 9.00
N ILE A 171 3.31 -10.36 8.30
CA ILE A 171 4.33 -10.95 7.43
C ILE A 171 5.36 -11.71 8.27
N ASP A 172 5.82 -11.14 9.38
CA ASP A 172 6.70 -11.84 10.33
C ASP A 172 6.10 -13.17 10.80
N ALA A 173 4.80 -13.19 11.15
CA ALA A 173 4.10 -14.40 11.59
C ALA A 173 4.02 -15.47 10.48
N ILE A 174 3.80 -15.05 9.22
CA ILE A 174 3.84 -15.96 8.08
C ILE A 174 5.25 -16.55 7.91
N LEU A 175 6.29 -15.70 7.93
CA LEU A 175 7.68 -16.17 7.77
C LEU A 175 8.11 -17.08 8.93
N GLN A 176 7.70 -16.78 10.16
CA GLN A 176 7.93 -17.63 11.32
C GLN A 176 7.28 -19.02 11.16
N ARG A 177 6.03 -19.06 10.64
CA ARG A 177 5.34 -20.31 10.35
C ARG A 177 6.04 -21.11 9.24
N LEU A 178 6.55 -20.43 8.20
CA LEU A 178 7.32 -21.07 7.13
C LEU A 178 8.67 -21.62 7.61
N ALA A 179 9.23 -21.08 8.67
CA ALA A 179 10.47 -21.58 9.29
C ALA A 179 10.26 -22.87 10.09
N ASP A 180 9.02 -23.32 10.32
CA ASP A 180 8.71 -24.56 11.04
C ASP A 180 9.01 -25.79 10.16
N ARG A 181 10.10 -26.48 10.48
CA ARG A 181 10.55 -27.68 9.78
C ARG A 181 9.65 -28.91 10.04
N ALA A 182 8.85 -28.92 11.09
CA ALA A 182 7.86 -29.98 11.30
C ALA A 182 6.69 -29.81 10.30
N LEU A 183 6.37 -28.60 9.94
CA LEU A 183 5.33 -28.28 8.97
C LEU A 183 5.82 -28.40 7.51
N LEU A 184 7.00 -27.85 7.23
CA LEU A 184 7.58 -27.71 5.89
C LEU A 184 9.03 -28.24 5.85
N PRO A 185 9.21 -29.58 5.97
CA PRO A 185 10.55 -30.17 6.12
C PRO A 185 11.48 -29.90 4.93
N ASN A 186 10.94 -29.81 3.72
CA ASN A 186 11.69 -29.67 2.48
C ASN A 186 11.63 -28.25 1.88
N LEU A 187 11.02 -27.29 2.56
CA LEU A 187 11.03 -25.89 2.10
C LEU A 187 12.46 -25.36 2.00
N ALA A 188 12.80 -24.76 0.87
CA ALA A 188 14.11 -24.18 0.61
C ALA A 188 14.01 -22.70 0.22
N HIS A 189 12.99 -22.32 -0.53
CA HIS A 189 12.86 -20.99 -1.09
C HIS A 189 11.57 -20.31 -0.64
N VAL A 190 11.68 -19.08 -0.16
CA VAL A 190 10.53 -18.22 0.15
C VAL A 190 10.60 -16.98 -0.71
N VAL A 191 9.49 -16.62 -1.32
CA VAL A 191 9.33 -15.39 -2.10
C VAL A 191 8.23 -14.56 -1.46
N LEU A 192 8.51 -13.30 -1.16
CA LEU A 192 7.53 -12.29 -0.75
C LEU A 192 7.34 -11.33 -1.92
N ALA A 193 6.20 -11.40 -2.58
CA ALA A 193 5.86 -10.63 -3.76
C ALA A 193 4.68 -9.69 -3.50
N GLY A 194 4.66 -8.56 -4.19
CA GLY A 194 3.52 -7.64 -4.15
C GLY A 194 3.47 -6.76 -5.38
N HIS A 195 2.27 -6.34 -5.77
CA HIS A 195 2.04 -5.43 -6.89
C HIS A 195 1.28 -4.20 -6.40
N SER A 196 1.58 -3.01 -6.97
CA SER A 196 0.91 -1.77 -6.59
C SER A 196 1.13 -1.45 -5.09
N ALA A 197 0.06 -1.25 -4.30
CA ALA A 197 0.16 -1.09 -2.85
C ALA A 197 0.86 -2.28 -2.18
N GLY A 198 0.63 -3.53 -2.65
CA GLY A 198 1.39 -4.70 -2.21
C GLY A 198 2.88 -4.60 -2.51
N GLY A 199 3.24 -4.02 -3.66
CA GLY A 199 4.64 -3.72 -4.00
C GLY A 199 5.27 -2.71 -3.03
N GLN A 200 4.50 -1.70 -2.59
CA GLN A 200 4.92 -0.76 -1.56
C GLN A 200 5.16 -1.46 -0.21
N VAL A 201 4.23 -2.36 0.19
CA VAL A 201 4.40 -3.19 1.41
C VAL A 201 5.69 -3.99 1.33
N VAL A 202 5.92 -4.71 0.22
CA VAL A 202 7.09 -5.58 0.06
C VAL A 202 8.39 -4.77 0.07
N GLN A 203 8.43 -3.60 -0.57
CA GLN A 203 9.60 -2.74 -0.56
C GLN A 203 9.89 -2.21 0.86
N ARG A 204 8.89 -1.66 1.56
CA ARG A 204 9.04 -1.16 2.93
C ARG A 204 9.39 -2.28 3.90
N TYR A 205 8.68 -3.41 3.85
CA TYR A 205 9.01 -4.59 4.66
C TYR A 205 10.42 -5.10 4.32
N GLY A 206 10.83 -5.05 3.05
CA GLY A 206 12.21 -5.34 2.64
C GLY A 206 13.25 -4.43 3.33
N VAL A 207 12.91 -3.20 3.73
CA VAL A 207 13.78 -2.32 4.51
C VAL A 207 13.73 -2.65 6.00
N VAL A 208 12.53 -2.78 6.59
CA VAL A 208 12.32 -2.76 8.04
C VAL A 208 11.97 -4.13 8.63
N GLY A 209 11.64 -5.13 7.80
CA GLY A 209 11.12 -6.44 8.22
C GLY A 209 12.10 -7.25 9.06
N ARG A 210 11.56 -8.00 10.04
CA ARG A 210 12.28 -8.77 11.04
C ARG A 210 12.24 -10.28 10.79
N GLY A 211 11.23 -10.77 10.05
CA GLY A 211 10.97 -12.21 9.87
C GLY A 211 12.04 -12.97 9.09
N GLU A 212 12.89 -12.29 8.30
CA GLU A 212 13.98 -12.92 7.54
C GLU A 212 14.95 -13.73 8.44
N ALA A 213 15.20 -13.25 9.65
CA ALA A 213 16.10 -13.92 10.59
C ALA A 213 15.60 -15.33 10.96
N ALA A 214 14.30 -15.54 11.09
CA ALA A 214 13.71 -16.85 11.38
C ALA A 214 13.95 -17.85 10.23
N LEU A 215 13.87 -17.39 8.99
CA LEU A 215 14.15 -18.19 7.80
C LEU A 215 15.66 -18.51 7.70
N ALA A 216 16.52 -17.50 7.86
CA ALA A 216 17.96 -17.65 7.79
C ALA A 216 18.50 -18.64 8.82
N ALA A 217 17.96 -18.65 10.05
CA ALA A 217 18.28 -19.62 11.11
C ALA A 217 17.94 -21.08 10.72
N ARG A 218 17.15 -21.28 9.68
CA ARG A 218 16.75 -22.58 9.14
C ARG A 218 17.37 -22.88 7.76
N GLY A 219 18.30 -22.04 7.29
CA GLY A 219 18.94 -22.19 5.98
C GLY A 219 17.99 -21.92 4.81
N LEU A 220 16.90 -21.14 5.03
CA LEU A 220 15.94 -20.76 4.01
C LEU A 220 16.34 -19.44 3.37
N THR A 221 16.15 -19.31 2.06
CA THR A 221 16.35 -18.06 1.34
C THR A 221 15.05 -17.26 1.24
N LEU A 222 15.13 -15.94 1.35
CA LEU A 222 14.01 -15.03 1.11
C LEU A 222 14.35 -14.10 -0.05
N ARG A 223 13.46 -14.07 -1.05
CA ARG A 223 13.48 -13.10 -2.14
C ARG A 223 12.28 -12.17 -2.03
N TYR A 224 12.53 -10.88 -2.22
CA TYR A 224 11.50 -9.86 -2.30
C TYR A 224 11.23 -9.54 -3.77
N VAL A 225 9.96 -9.48 -4.20
CA VAL A 225 9.55 -9.12 -5.56
C VAL A 225 8.63 -7.91 -5.50
N VAL A 226 9.17 -6.76 -5.89
CA VAL A 226 8.53 -5.45 -5.82
C VAL A 226 8.03 -5.08 -7.21
N ALA A 227 6.72 -5.16 -7.45
CA ALA A 227 6.14 -4.92 -8.76
C ALA A 227 5.31 -3.63 -8.80
N ASN A 228 5.68 -2.69 -9.66
CA ASN A 228 4.96 -1.44 -9.95
C ASN A 228 4.40 -0.69 -8.72
N PRO A 229 5.16 -0.41 -7.65
CA PRO A 229 4.65 0.38 -6.53
C PRO A 229 4.43 1.84 -6.93
N SER A 230 3.51 2.52 -6.24
CA SER A 230 3.26 3.95 -6.44
C SER A 230 4.28 4.86 -5.76
N SER A 231 5.00 4.37 -4.75
CA SER A 231 6.04 5.11 -4.05
C SER A 231 7.04 4.16 -3.38
N TYR A 232 8.18 4.70 -3.00
CA TYR A 232 9.29 3.98 -2.40
C TYR A 232 9.74 4.65 -1.10
N LEU A 233 10.35 3.87 -0.22
CA LEU A 233 11.03 4.35 0.99
C LEU A 233 12.48 4.68 0.65
N TYR A 234 12.84 5.95 0.68
CA TYR A 234 14.21 6.45 0.50
C TYR A 234 14.96 6.54 1.84
N PHE A 235 16.29 6.49 1.80
CA PHE A 235 17.15 6.60 2.98
C PHE A 235 17.70 8.01 3.20
N SER A 236 17.48 8.92 2.27
CA SER A 236 17.88 10.33 2.31
C SER A 236 16.77 11.22 1.77
N ASP A 237 17.02 12.52 1.79
CA ASP A 237 16.15 13.54 1.21
C ASP A 237 16.38 13.78 -0.29
N GLU A 238 17.27 13.01 -0.92
CA GLU A 238 17.45 13.03 -2.37
C GLU A 238 16.23 12.50 -3.10
N ARG A 239 15.77 13.26 -4.10
CA ARG A 239 14.66 12.87 -4.97
C ARG A 239 15.00 13.19 -6.42
N PRO A 240 14.47 12.40 -7.39
CA PRO A 240 14.72 12.66 -8.81
C PRO A 240 14.08 13.96 -9.31
N VAL A 241 13.00 14.40 -8.67
CA VAL A 241 12.32 15.67 -8.97
C VAL A 241 12.65 16.68 -7.87
N PRO A 242 13.04 17.92 -8.22
CA PRO A 242 13.27 18.96 -7.22
C PRO A 242 12.06 19.22 -6.35
N VAL A 243 12.25 19.29 -5.03
CA VAL A 243 11.18 19.49 -4.05
C VAL A 243 11.22 20.89 -3.48
N ASP A 244 10.11 21.62 -3.59
CA ASP A 244 9.89 22.80 -2.75
C ASP A 244 9.50 22.35 -1.34
N ARG A 245 10.46 22.42 -0.40
CA ARG A 245 10.26 21.99 0.98
C ARG A 245 9.22 22.81 1.75
N ALA A 246 8.91 24.01 1.30
CA ALA A 246 7.85 24.81 1.91
C ALA A 246 6.46 24.34 1.49
N ALA A 247 6.30 23.89 0.24
CA ALA A 247 5.06 23.36 -0.29
C ALA A 247 4.88 21.86 0.02
N CYS A 248 5.97 21.10 0.21
CA CYS A 248 5.94 19.67 0.46
C CYS A 248 6.84 19.30 1.67
N PRO A 249 6.49 19.69 2.90
CA PRO A 249 7.34 19.55 4.08
C PRO A 249 7.52 18.12 4.57
N TRP A 250 6.73 17.17 4.07
CA TRP A 250 6.71 15.78 4.54
C TRP A 250 7.31 14.78 3.54
N PHE A 251 7.93 15.25 2.44
CA PHE A 251 8.39 14.43 1.31
C PHE A 251 9.44 13.36 1.69
N ASP A 252 10.13 13.52 2.81
CA ASP A 252 11.15 12.60 3.34
C ASP A 252 10.71 11.87 4.63
N ARG A 253 9.42 12.01 5.02
CA ARG A 253 8.87 11.27 6.16
C ARG A 253 8.25 9.94 5.73
N TRP A 254 7.96 9.11 6.71
CA TRP A 254 7.23 7.88 6.49
C TRP A 254 5.91 8.17 5.76
N LYS A 255 5.66 7.53 4.71
CA LYS A 255 6.15 6.28 4.10
C LYS A 255 7.27 6.47 3.02
N TYR A 256 7.68 7.68 2.76
CA TYR A 256 8.66 8.04 1.70
C TYR A 256 10.09 8.13 2.23
N GLY A 257 10.25 8.19 3.54
CA GLY A 257 11.51 8.17 4.28
C GLY A 257 11.33 7.54 5.65
N LEU A 258 12.38 7.46 6.47
CA LEU A 258 12.34 6.78 7.77
C LEU A 258 11.83 7.66 8.92
N ALA A 259 11.81 8.99 8.77
CA ALA A 259 11.39 9.90 9.83
C ALA A 259 9.88 9.76 10.12
N GLY A 260 9.52 9.57 11.39
CA GLY A 260 8.13 9.40 11.80
C GLY A 260 7.53 8.04 11.46
N ALA A 261 8.36 7.02 11.26
CA ALA A 261 7.94 5.65 11.01
C ALA A 261 7.11 5.06 12.17
N PRO A 262 6.21 4.10 11.89
CA PRO A 262 5.37 3.46 12.91
C PRO A 262 6.21 2.68 13.93
N PRO A 263 5.67 2.37 15.12
CA PRO A 263 6.40 1.70 16.21
C PRO A 263 7.07 0.37 15.82
N TYR A 264 6.51 -0.33 14.84
CA TYR A 264 7.11 -1.57 14.30
C TYR A 264 8.55 -1.35 13.83
N VAL A 265 8.88 -0.21 13.25
CA VAL A 265 10.19 0.04 12.61
C VAL A 265 11.33 0.03 13.64
N GLY A 266 11.13 0.64 14.80
CA GLY A 266 12.14 0.69 15.86
C GLY A 266 13.43 1.44 15.46
N ASP A 267 14.59 0.86 15.81
CA ASP A 267 15.90 1.43 15.48
C ASP A 267 16.22 1.30 13.99
N THR A 268 16.50 2.43 13.37
CA THR A 268 16.81 2.52 11.92
C THR A 268 18.29 2.36 11.58
N THR A 269 19.15 2.21 12.60
CA THR A 269 20.60 2.10 12.42
C THR A 269 20.99 0.94 11.49
N GLY A 270 21.70 1.25 10.43
CA GLY A 270 22.20 0.26 9.47
C GLY A 270 21.14 -0.40 8.60
N MET A 271 19.87 0.08 8.60
CA MET A 271 18.79 -0.50 7.77
C MET A 271 19.14 -0.44 6.28
N GLU A 272 19.68 0.68 5.81
CA GLU A 272 20.07 0.84 4.41
C GLU A 272 21.12 -0.20 3.99
N ALA A 273 22.16 -0.39 4.78
CA ALA A 273 23.20 -1.37 4.47
C ALA A 273 22.67 -2.81 4.47
N ARG A 274 21.79 -3.15 5.42
CA ARG A 274 21.11 -4.46 5.43
C ARG A 274 20.21 -4.64 4.23
N PHE A 275 19.47 -3.62 3.83
CA PHE A 275 18.58 -3.67 2.68
C PHE A 275 19.35 -3.83 1.36
N ALA A 276 20.49 -3.17 1.21
CA ALA A 276 21.29 -3.23 -0.01
C ALA A 276 21.76 -4.66 -0.37
N VAL A 277 21.99 -5.51 0.62
CA VAL A 277 22.42 -6.91 0.42
C VAL A 277 21.28 -7.92 0.35
N ARG A 278 20.02 -7.50 0.56
CA ARG A 278 18.83 -8.36 0.40
C ARG A 278 18.57 -8.69 -1.07
N GLN A 279 18.05 -9.88 -1.31
CA GLN A 279 17.65 -10.31 -2.65
C GLN A 279 16.32 -9.65 -3.05
N VAL A 280 16.38 -8.48 -3.65
CA VAL A 280 15.22 -7.75 -4.13
C VAL A 280 15.19 -7.74 -5.66
N VAL A 281 14.05 -8.08 -6.22
CA VAL A 281 13.78 -7.98 -7.66
C VAL A 281 12.68 -6.92 -7.86
N TYR A 282 13.02 -5.84 -8.57
CA TYR A 282 12.04 -4.87 -9.04
C TYR A 282 11.52 -5.28 -10.40
N LEU A 283 10.21 -5.46 -10.53
CA LEU A 283 9.53 -5.72 -11.80
C LEU A 283 8.76 -4.46 -12.20
N LEU A 284 9.19 -3.80 -13.27
CA LEU A 284 8.59 -2.57 -13.74
C LEU A 284 8.00 -2.76 -15.14
N GLY A 285 6.70 -2.57 -15.27
CA GLY A 285 6.01 -2.65 -16.55
C GLY A 285 6.29 -1.41 -17.42
N THR A 286 6.77 -1.62 -18.64
CA THR A 286 7.17 -0.52 -19.53
C THR A 286 5.99 0.32 -20.03
N ALA A 287 4.75 -0.15 -19.87
CA ALA A 287 3.54 0.57 -20.19
C ALA A 287 2.81 1.16 -18.96
N ASP A 288 3.41 1.09 -17.73
CA ASP A 288 2.87 1.72 -16.51
C ASP A 288 3.35 3.17 -16.41
N THR A 289 2.88 3.99 -17.34
CA THR A 289 3.37 5.36 -17.61
C THR A 289 2.27 6.43 -17.60
N ASP A 290 1.05 6.10 -17.14
CA ASP A 290 -0.03 7.11 -17.04
C ASP A 290 0.09 7.91 -15.72
N PRO A 291 0.36 9.23 -15.78
CA PRO A 291 0.43 10.08 -14.60
C PRO A 291 -0.94 10.40 -14.00
N ARG A 292 -2.04 9.99 -14.64
CA ARG A 292 -3.43 10.21 -14.20
C ARG A 292 -4.15 8.92 -13.82
N GLU A 293 -3.41 7.82 -13.69
CA GLU A 293 -3.98 6.55 -13.27
C GLU A 293 -4.56 6.70 -11.85
N ALA A 294 -5.79 6.20 -11.66
CA ALA A 294 -6.63 6.51 -10.50
C ALA A 294 -6.01 6.12 -9.14
N ASP A 295 -5.21 5.06 -9.12
CA ASP A 295 -4.57 4.56 -7.91
C ASP A 295 -3.08 4.96 -7.81
N LEU A 296 -2.62 5.90 -8.64
CA LEU A 296 -1.29 6.49 -8.51
C LEU A 296 -1.26 7.45 -7.32
N ASP A 297 -0.20 7.39 -6.54
CA ASP A 297 0.06 8.38 -5.47
C ASP A 297 0.40 9.74 -6.10
N THR A 298 -0.53 10.67 -6.05
CA THR A 298 -0.40 12.03 -6.61
C THR A 298 -0.18 13.08 -5.53
N THR A 299 0.22 12.68 -4.33
CA THR A 299 0.70 13.62 -3.31
C THR A 299 2.01 14.25 -3.75
N CYS A 300 2.36 15.40 -3.20
CA CYS A 300 3.63 16.07 -3.55
C CYS A 300 4.84 15.19 -3.22
N GLU A 301 4.75 14.37 -2.20
CA GLU A 301 5.75 13.39 -1.79
C GLU A 301 5.93 12.30 -2.86
N GLY A 302 4.81 11.76 -3.37
CA GLY A 302 4.83 10.79 -4.45
C GLY A 302 5.32 11.37 -5.76
N GLU A 303 4.93 12.60 -6.10
CA GLU A 303 5.39 13.30 -7.31
C GLU A 303 6.87 13.65 -7.27
N ALA A 304 7.45 13.84 -6.07
CA ALA A 304 8.89 14.01 -5.90
C ALA A 304 9.71 12.81 -6.38
N GLU A 305 9.11 11.62 -6.40
CA GLU A 305 9.74 10.39 -6.89
C GLU A 305 9.65 10.22 -8.42
N GLY A 306 8.79 11.00 -9.10
CA GLY A 306 8.60 10.96 -10.55
C GLY A 306 7.12 10.97 -10.96
N PRO A 307 6.83 11.16 -12.26
CA PRO A 307 5.47 11.41 -12.74
C PRO A 307 4.58 10.16 -12.82
N TYR A 308 5.14 8.96 -12.85
CA TYR A 308 4.42 7.69 -12.98
C TYR A 308 5.27 6.52 -12.46
N ARG A 309 4.66 5.35 -12.25
CA ARG A 309 5.30 4.21 -11.55
C ARG A 309 6.59 3.72 -12.19
N LEU A 310 6.64 3.62 -13.52
CA LEU A 310 7.88 3.22 -14.21
C LEU A 310 9.03 4.19 -13.92
N ALA A 311 8.79 5.49 -14.05
CA ALA A 311 9.82 6.50 -13.78
C ALA A 311 10.29 6.46 -12.33
N ARG A 312 9.35 6.34 -11.37
CA ARG A 312 9.67 6.22 -9.93
C ARG A 312 10.55 5.01 -9.64
N GLY A 313 10.20 3.86 -10.20
CA GLY A 313 10.96 2.63 -9.99
C GLY A 313 12.36 2.67 -10.59
N GLN A 314 12.50 3.22 -11.78
CA GLN A 314 13.81 3.40 -12.42
C GLN A 314 14.69 4.39 -11.63
N ALA A 315 14.11 5.52 -11.19
CA ALA A 315 14.83 6.51 -10.40
C ALA A 315 15.26 5.95 -9.03
N TYR A 316 14.35 5.22 -8.35
CA TYR A 316 14.69 4.58 -7.08
C TYR A 316 15.80 3.55 -7.21
N PHE A 317 15.77 2.71 -8.26
CA PHE A 317 16.84 1.74 -8.49
C PHE A 317 18.17 2.41 -8.81
N ALA A 318 18.17 3.47 -9.62
CA ALA A 318 19.37 4.28 -9.89
C ALA A 318 19.92 4.94 -8.62
N TYR A 319 19.04 5.44 -7.74
CA TYR A 319 19.42 5.97 -6.43
C TYR A 319 20.15 4.91 -5.59
N LEU A 320 19.64 3.68 -5.53
CA LEU A 320 20.31 2.61 -4.78
C LEU A 320 21.66 2.21 -5.40
N GLN A 321 21.74 2.14 -6.74
CA GLN A 321 23.00 1.84 -7.43
C GLN A 321 24.08 2.87 -7.16
N ALA A 322 23.72 4.16 -7.14
CA ALA A 322 24.65 5.24 -6.84
C ALA A 322 25.17 5.19 -5.40
N ARG A 323 24.34 4.78 -4.45
CA ARG A 323 24.70 4.69 -3.02
C ARG A 323 25.45 3.42 -2.64
N HIS A 324 25.28 2.34 -3.40
CA HIS A 324 25.86 1.02 -3.12
C HIS A 324 26.63 0.44 -4.30
N PRO A 325 27.66 1.17 -4.83
CA PRO A 325 28.41 0.70 -5.97
C PRO A 325 29.14 -0.62 -5.64
N GLY A 326 28.85 -1.66 -6.43
CA GLY A 326 29.48 -2.98 -6.29
C GLY A 326 28.99 -3.85 -5.13
N THR A 327 28.11 -3.35 -4.26
CA THR A 327 27.56 -4.11 -3.11
C THR A 327 26.06 -4.34 -3.18
N LEU A 328 25.36 -3.71 -4.10
CA LEU A 328 23.91 -3.87 -4.27
C LEU A 328 23.59 -5.26 -4.82
N ALA A 329 22.91 -6.10 -4.01
CA ALA A 329 22.48 -7.44 -4.41
C ALA A 329 21.12 -7.46 -5.12
N GLN A 330 20.56 -6.27 -5.41
CA GLN A 330 19.23 -6.10 -5.96
C GLN A 330 19.26 -6.03 -7.50
N ARG A 331 18.16 -6.40 -8.12
CA ARG A 331 18.03 -6.45 -9.59
C ARG A 331 16.78 -5.73 -10.05
N LEU A 332 16.84 -5.14 -11.25
CA LEU A 332 15.73 -4.52 -11.94
C LEU A 332 15.46 -5.27 -13.25
N ALA A 333 14.21 -5.67 -13.47
CA ALA A 333 13.73 -6.20 -14.74
C ALA A 333 12.61 -5.31 -15.28
N LEU A 334 12.78 -4.82 -16.50
CA LEU A 334 11.74 -4.15 -17.27
C LEU A 334 10.87 -5.19 -17.96
N VAL A 335 9.54 -5.09 -17.80
CA VAL A 335 8.59 -6.04 -18.39
C VAL A 335 7.88 -5.39 -19.58
N PRO A 336 8.25 -5.77 -20.82
CA PRO A 336 7.78 -5.10 -22.02
C PRO A 336 6.26 -5.16 -22.18
N GLY A 337 5.63 -4.01 -22.49
CA GLY A 337 4.20 -3.90 -22.79
C GLY A 337 3.25 -4.12 -21.62
N VAL A 338 3.74 -4.37 -20.43
CA VAL A 338 2.91 -4.52 -19.23
C VAL A 338 2.66 -3.15 -18.60
N GLY A 339 1.38 -2.81 -18.43
CA GLY A 339 0.91 -1.65 -17.65
C GLY A 339 0.63 -2.02 -16.20
N HIS A 340 -0.31 -1.31 -15.54
CA HIS A 340 -0.65 -1.55 -14.13
C HIS A 340 -1.57 -2.77 -13.95
N SER A 341 -1.00 -3.99 -14.07
CA SER A 341 -1.74 -5.24 -13.98
C SER A 341 -0.93 -6.35 -13.31
N ALA A 342 -1.35 -6.78 -12.12
CA ALA A 342 -0.71 -7.84 -11.36
C ALA A 342 -0.66 -9.17 -12.12
N GLY A 343 -1.78 -9.58 -12.75
CA GLY A 343 -1.86 -10.84 -13.50
C GLY A 343 -0.91 -10.87 -14.69
N LYS A 344 -0.84 -9.78 -15.47
CA LYS A 344 0.12 -9.67 -16.59
C LYS A 344 1.56 -9.59 -16.08
N MET A 345 1.80 -8.90 -14.97
CA MET A 345 3.13 -8.78 -14.39
C MET A 345 3.67 -10.12 -13.91
N PHE A 346 2.95 -10.82 -13.05
CA PHE A 346 3.38 -12.09 -12.48
C PHE A 346 3.32 -13.25 -13.48
N GLY A 347 2.44 -13.20 -14.47
CA GLY A 347 2.39 -14.17 -15.58
C GLY A 347 3.39 -13.93 -16.70
N SER A 348 4.14 -12.81 -16.69
CA SER A 348 5.19 -12.52 -17.68
C SER A 348 6.41 -13.43 -17.51
N VAL A 349 7.27 -13.49 -18.53
CA VAL A 349 8.54 -14.23 -18.45
C VAL A 349 9.35 -13.78 -17.22
N CYS A 350 9.43 -12.46 -16.96
CA CYS A 350 10.15 -11.93 -15.80
C CYS A 350 9.43 -12.18 -14.48
N GLY A 351 8.09 -12.16 -14.47
CA GLY A 351 7.29 -12.55 -13.30
C GLY A 351 7.54 -14.01 -12.93
N LEU A 352 7.50 -14.91 -13.91
CA LEU A 352 7.78 -16.34 -13.70
C LEU A 352 9.22 -16.59 -13.26
N ALA A 353 10.18 -15.83 -13.77
CA ALA A 353 11.58 -15.89 -13.31
C ALA A 353 11.71 -15.43 -11.85
N ALA A 354 11.08 -14.31 -11.48
CA ALA A 354 11.18 -13.77 -10.13
C ALA A 354 10.49 -14.65 -9.08
N LEU A 355 9.35 -15.30 -9.43
CA LEU A 355 8.55 -16.09 -8.49
C LEU A 355 8.98 -17.58 -8.44
N PHE A 356 9.42 -18.16 -9.58
CA PHE A 356 9.59 -19.60 -9.72
C PHE A 356 10.95 -20.01 -10.30
N ASP A 357 11.88 -19.06 -10.47
CA ASP A 357 13.20 -19.30 -11.10
C ASP A 357 13.14 -19.82 -12.54
N ARG A 358 12.07 -19.49 -13.27
CA ARG A 358 11.97 -19.82 -14.71
C ARG A 358 12.99 -19.01 -15.51
N PRO A 359 13.79 -19.64 -16.37
CA PRO A 359 14.75 -18.91 -17.20
C PRO A 359 14.07 -18.02 -18.25
N GLY A 360 14.80 -17.05 -18.80
CA GLY A 360 14.40 -16.27 -19.96
C GLY A 360 14.11 -14.78 -19.71
N CYS A 361 14.19 -14.30 -18.47
CA CYS A 361 14.11 -12.87 -18.18
C CYS A 361 15.50 -12.21 -18.27
N PRO A 362 15.69 -11.21 -19.13
CA PRO A 362 16.93 -10.43 -19.13
C PRO A 362 17.14 -9.71 -17.79
N GLY A 363 18.32 -9.89 -17.20
CA GLY A 363 18.69 -9.23 -15.94
C GLY A 363 18.34 -9.99 -14.64
N LEU A 364 17.66 -11.15 -14.74
CA LEU A 364 17.37 -12.03 -13.59
C LEU A 364 18.12 -13.35 -13.67
#